data_2b2ac732880ef3b227171786602b6028
#
_entry.id   2b2ac732880ef3b227171786602b6028
#
_cell.length_a   1.000
_cell.length_b   1.000
_cell.length_c   1.000
_cell.angle_alpha   90.00
_cell.angle_beta   90.00
_cell.angle_gamma   90.00
#
_symmetry.space_group_name_H-M   'P 1'
#
loop_
_entity.id
_entity.type
_entity.pdbx_description
1 polymer ?
#
loop_
_entity_poly.entity_id
_entity_poly.type
_entity_poly.pdbx_seq_one_letter_code
_entity_poly.pdbx_strand_id
1 'polypeptide(L)'
;MKWVHAKVTIVLSGLLVVALGCASGGPSASPHNVGSTQAALISYDEAMQTPVAMGDVTKNCPERQLSNQQVVAEMDRHLDAMYTQCVVSEYKRGGRLDTVTIDIAILGDGSVQGATVAPGSKRFRRCITGLVEDARFPTFSAPRMGARYQFHTS
;
A
#
# COMPACT_ATOMS: atom_id res chain seq x y z
N MET A 1 10.42 -61.82 -2.92
CA MET A 1 10.16 -60.40 -2.65
C MET A 1 8.66 -60.14 -2.88
N LYS A 2 7.89 -60.00 -1.79
CA LYS A 2 6.43 -59.82 -1.84
C LYS A 2 6.13 -58.31 -1.65
N TRP A 3 5.52 -57.69 -2.66
CA TRP A 3 5.03 -56.33 -2.56
C TRP A 3 3.67 -56.32 -1.85
N VAL A 4 3.60 -55.62 -0.72
CA VAL A 4 2.35 -55.40 0.01
C VAL A 4 1.75 -54.08 -0.46
N HIS A 5 0.60 -54.15 -1.11
CA HIS A 5 -0.17 -52.98 -1.52
C HIS A 5 -0.99 -52.50 -0.32
N ALA A 6 -0.60 -51.35 0.25
CA ALA A 6 -1.43 -50.65 1.22
C ALA A 6 -2.47 -49.82 0.50
N LYS A 7 -3.75 -50.16 0.68
CA LYS A 7 -4.88 -49.35 0.22
C LYS A 7 -5.08 -48.19 1.23
N VAL A 8 -4.80 -46.96 0.82
CA VAL A 8 -5.16 -45.77 1.60
C VAL A 8 -6.56 -45.35 1.20
N THR A 9 -7.49 -45.48 2.14
CA THR A 9 -8.87 -45.00 2.01
C THR A 9 -8.88 -43.55 2.49
N ILE A 10 -9.01 -42.58 1.55
CA ILE A 10 -9.16 -41.19 1.86
C ILE A 10 -10.64 -40.91 2.13
N VAL A 11 -10.98 -40.65 3.39
CA VAL A 11 -12.29 -40.18 3.79
C VAL A 11 -12.30 -38.66 3.57
N LEU A 12 -13.00 -38.21 2.51
CA LEU A 12 -13.26 -36.80 2.25
C LEU A 12 -14.34 -36.32 3.21
N SER A 13 -13.95 -35.80 4.38
CA SER A 13 -14.85 -35.00 5.21
C SER A 13 -14.94 -33.57 4.61
N GLY A 14 -16.05 -33.31 3.93
CA GLY A 14 -16.38 -31.97 3.41
C GLY A 14 -16.62 -30.99 4.56
N LEU A 15 -15.64 -30.15 4.84
CA LEU A 15 -15.83 -28.99 5.70
C LEU A 15 -16.34 -27.84 4.83
N LEU A 16 -17.64 -27.56 4.92
CA LEU A 16 -18.28 -26.42 4.28
C LEU A 16 -17.86 -25.17 5.04
N VAL A 17 -16.78 -24.53 4.58
CA VAL A 17 -16.36 -23.22 5.08
C VAL A 17 -17.27 -22.19 4.43
N VAL A 18 -18.28 -21.73 5.18
CA VAL A 18 -19.06 -20.56 4.81
C VAL A 18 -18.15 -19.34 5.03
N ALA A 19 -17.47 -18.92 3.97
CA ALA A 19 -16.78 -17.65 3.95
C ALA A 19 -17.85 -16.54 3.91
N LEU A 20 -18.17 -15.95 5.08
CA LEU A 20 -18.86 -14.66 5.12
C LEU A 20 -17.90 -13.62 4.56
N GLY A 21 -17.91 -13.49 3.25
CA GLY A 21 -17.21 -12.41 2.58
C GLY A 21 -17.83 -11.08 2.98
N CYS A 22 -17.05 -10.14 3.49
CA CYS A 22 -17.44 -8.73 3.51
C CYS A 22 -17.58 -8.27 2.05
N ALA A 23 -18.77 -8.48 1.47
CA ALA A 23 -19.10 -7.93 0.16
C ALA A 23 -19.20 -6.41 0.32
N SER A 24 -18.15 -5.70 -0.07
CA SER A 24 -18.18 -4.26 -0.23
C SER A 24 -19.05 -3.92 -1.44
N GLY A 25 -20.37 -3.82 -1.21
CA GLY A 25 -21.27 -3.14 -2.13
C GLY A 25 -20.94 -1.65 -2.10
N GLY A 26 -19.97 -1.22 -2.88
CA GLY A 26 -19.72 0.19 -3.12
C GLY A 26 -20.89 0.75 -3.95
N PRO A 27 -21.37 1.98 -3.69
CA PRO A 27 -22.22 2.69 -4.63
C PRO A 27 -21.46 2.81 -5.94
N SER A 28 -22.14 2.52 -7.05
CA SER A 28 -21.64 2.71 -8.41
C SER A 28 -21.01 4.09 -8.53
N ALA A 29 -19.69 4.14 -8.56
CA ALA A 29 -18.98 5.34 -8.95
C ALA A 29 -19.30 5.58 -10.43
N SER A 30 -19.93 6.71 -10.71
CA SER A 30 -20.05 7.24 -12.07
C SER A 30 -18.65 7.23 -12.73
N PRO A 31 -18.56 6.94 -14.03
CA PRO A 31 -17.29 6.95 -14.72
C PRO A 31 -16.76 8.38 -14.72
N HIS A 32 -15.87 8.70 -13.80
CA HIS A 32 -15.11 9.94 -13.87
C HIS A 32 -14.24 9.87 -15.12
N ASN A 33 -14.55 10.76 -16.02
CA ASN A 33 -13.84 11.07 -17.25
C ASN A 33 -12.33 11.14 -16.99
N VAL A 34 -11.60 10.12 -17.46
CA VAL A 34 -10.14 10.01 -17.30
C VAL A 34 -9.50 10.95 -18.31
N GLY A 35 -9.52 12.22 -18.00
CA GLY A 35 -8.54 13.15 -18.50
C GLY A 35 -7.28 12.92 -17.66
N SER A 36 -6.32 12.14 -18.16
CA SER A 36 -5.08 11.85 -17.45
C SER A 36 -4.17 13.07 -17.42
N THR A 37 -4.50 14.01 -16.55
CA THR A 37 -3.49 14.86 -15.94
C THR A 37 -3.17 14.16 -14.62
N GLN A 38 -2.07 13.43 -14.60
CA GLN A 38 -1.54 12.78 -13.40
C GLN A 38 -1.32 13.87 -12.37
N ALA A 39 -2.32 14.11 -11.53
CA ALA A 39 -2.22 15.06 -10.44
C ALA A 39 -1.17 14.51 -9.48
N ALA A 40 -0.05 15.22 -9.35
CA ALA A 40 0.98 14.86 -8.39
C ALA A 40 0.35 14.69 -7.00
N LEU A 41 0.75 13.63 -6.27
CA LEU A 41 0.27 13.40 -4.90
C LEU A 41 0.41 14.67 -4.06
N ILE A 42 -0.61 14.97 -3.29
CA ILE A 42 -0.56 16.02 -2.27
C ILE A 42 0.40 15.61 -1.14
N SER A 43 0.78 16.55 -0.28
CA SER A 43 1.61 16.23 0.88
C SER A 43 0.84 15.34 1.88
N TYR A 44 1.58 14.60 2.71
CA TYR A 44 1.00 13.79 3.78
C TYR A 44 0.11 14.63 4.71
N ASP A 45 0.60 15.79 5.17
CA ASP A 45 -0.14 16.65 6.09
C ASP A 45 -1.43 17.19 5.46
N GLU A 46 -1.39 17.59 4.20
CA GLU A 46 -2.56 18.04 3.46
C GLU A 46 -3.57 16.89 3.28
N ALA A 47 -3.09 15.70 2.92
CA ALA A 47 -3.94 14.51 2.81
C ALA A 47 -4.63 14.21 4.13
N MET A 48 -3.90 14.25 5.26
CA MET A 48 -4.45 13.94 6.58
C MET A 48 -5.48 14.96 7.07
N GLN A 49 -5.46 16.19 6.55
CA GLN A 49 -6.45 17.23 6.86
C GLN A 49 -7.66 17.23 5.91
N THR A 50 -7.54 16.62 4.74
CA THR A 50 -8.64 16.56 3.77
C THR A 50 -9.79 15.73 4.34
N PRO A 51 -11.05 16.22 4.32
CA PRO A 51 -12.19 15.43 4.74
C PRO A 51 -12.33 14.13 3.94
N VAL A 52 -12.57 13.02 4.63
CA VAL A 52 -12.84 11.71 4.00
C VAL A 52 -14.22 11.27 4.43
N ALA A 53 -14.98 10.69 3.50
CA ALA A 53 -16.27 10.12 3.83
C ALA A 53 -16.10 9.04 4.92
N MET A 54 -16.86 9.15 5.99
CA MET A 54 -16.89 8.15 7.05
C MET A 54 -17.42 6.84 6.46
N GLY A 55 -16.63 5.77 6.59
CA GLY A 55 -17.10 4.44 6.26
C GLY A 55 -18.25 4.02 7.18
N ASP A 56 -19.07 3.09 6.74
CA ASP A 56 -20.16 2.53 7.55
C ASP A 56 -19.59 1.81 8.78
N VAL A 57 -19.66 2.47 9.93
CA VAL A 57 -19.14 1.96 11.23
C VAL A 57 -19.90 0.73 11.75
N THR A 58 -21.02 0.37 11.13
CA THR A 58 -21.82 -0.80 11.53
C THR A 58 -21.26 -2.10 10.95
N LYS A 59 -20.38 -2.04 9.97
CA LYS A 59 -19.69 -3.20 9.42
C LYS A 59 -18.52 -3.58 10.32
N ASN A 60 -18.70 -4.61 11.12
CA ASN A 60 -17.64 -5.24 11.92
C ASN A 60 -16.63 -5.98 11.03
N CYS A 61 -15.82 -5.24 10.27
CA CYS A 61 -14.64 -5.81 9.64
C CYS A 61 -13.50 -5.84 10.68
N PRO A 62 -12.82 -6.99 10.90
CA PRO A 62 -11.85 -7.15 11.99
C PRO A 62 -10.58 -6.31 11.81
N GLU A 63 -10.24 -5.89 10.61
CA GLU A 63 -9.05 -5.08 10.35
C GLU A 63 -9.41 -3.63 10.06
N ARG A 64 -9.27 -2.78 11.08
CA ARG A 64 -9.53 -1.34 10.93
C ARG A 64 -8.41 -0.60 10.22
N GLN A 65 -7.19 -1.09 10.30
CA GLN A 65 -5.99 -0.49 9.74
C GLN A 65 -5.01 -1.58 9.29
N LEU A 66 -4.12 -1.23 8.39
CA LEU A 66 -3.03 -2.13 8.00
C LEU A 66 -2.03 -2.29 9.14
N SER A 67 -1.48 -3.48 9.27
CA SER A 67 -0.33 -3.73 10.13
C SER A 67 0.94 -3.12 9.52
N ASN A 68 1.95 -2.83 10.35
CA ASN A 68 3.25 -2.39 9.87
C ASN A 68 3.85 -3.36 8.84
N GLN A 69 3.66 -4.67 9.04
CA GLN A 69 4.17 -5.69 8.13
C GLN A 69 3.53 -5.58 6.73
N GLN A 70 2.24 -5.30 6.63
CA GLN A 70 1.56 -5.10 5.35
C GLN A 70 2.04 -3.83 4.64
N VAL A 71 2.27 -2.75 5.39
CA VAL A 71 2.82 -1.51 4.84
C VAL A 71 4.24 -1.74 4.32
N VAL A 72 5.11 -2.35 5.13
CA VAL A 72 6.50 -2.65 4.74
C VAL A 72 6.54 -3.58 3.53
N ALA A 73 5.74 -4.65 3.51
CA ALA A 73 5.73 -5.60 2.41
C ALA A 73 5.33 -4.96 1.06
N GLU A 74 4.42 -3.98 1.07
CA GLU A 74 4.07 -3.24 -0.15
C GLU A 74 5.17 -2.27 -0.55
N MET A 75 5.72 -1.51 0.39
CA MET A 75 6.77 -0.53 0.11
C MET A 75 8.07 -1.20 -0.37
N ASP A 76 8.42 -2.37 0.17
CA ASP A 76 9.60 -3.14 -0.24
C ASP A 76 9.54 -3.58 -1.71
N ARG A 77 8.35 -3.76 -2.28
CA ARG A 77 8.19 -4.05 -3.73
C ARG A 77 8.68 -2.90 -4.61
N HIS A 78 8.63 -1.68 -4.10
CA HIS A 78 9.05 -0.47 -4.81
C HIS A 78 10.49 -0.07 -4.46
N LEU A 79 11.11 -0.69 -3.44
CA LEU A 79 12.41 -0.29 -2.90
C LEU A 79 13.53 -0.33 -3.94
N ASP A 80 13.61 -1.38 -4.76
CA ASP A 80 14.62 -1.51 -5.82
C ASP A 80 14.50 -0.37 -6.84
N ALA A 81 13.27 -0.04 -7.26
CA ALA A 81 13.02 1.08 -8.17
C ALA A 81 13.37 2.42 -7.53
N MET A 82 13.04 2.63 -6.26
CA MET A 82 13.44 3.84 -5.51
C MET A 82 14.95 3.99 -5.47
N TYR A 83 15.66 2.90 -5.23
CA TYR A 83 17.12 2.89 -5.17
C TYR A 83 17.73 3.21 -6.54
N THR A 84 17.41 2.42 -7.55
CA THR A 84 18.02 2.49 -8.88
C THR A 84 17.69 3.79 -9.61
N GLN A 85 16.47 4.27 -9.52
CA GLN A 85 16.02 5.44 -10.27
C GLN A 85 16.26 6.76 -9.51
N CYS A 86 15.99 6.78 -8.20
CA CYS A 86 15.97 8.02 -7.43
C CYS A 86 17.25 8.22 -6.62
N VAL A 87 17.66 7.24 -5.78
CA VAL A 87 18.82 7.36 -4.90
C VAL A 87 20.10 7.51 -5.71
N VAL A 88 20.37 6.60 -6.66
CA VAL A 88 21.55 6.66 -7.53
C VAL A 88 21.62 7.97 -8.29
N SER A 89 20.47 8.48 -8.76
CA SER A 89 20.40 9.76 -9.45
C SER A 89 20.71 10.95 -8.53
N GLU A 90 20.33 10.88 -7.26
CA GLU A 90 20.63 11.93 -6.28
C GLU A 90 22.13 11.94 -5.94
N TYR A 91 22.74 10.79 -5.70
CA TYR A 91 24.19 10.68 -5.48
C TYR A 91 25.02 11.18 -6.66
N LYS A 92 24.65 10.86 -7.89
CA LYS A 92 25.34 11.35 -9.10
C LYS A 92 25.34 12.88 -9.20
N ARG A 93 24.40 13.55 -8.52
CA ARG A 93 24.32 15.03 -8.44
C ARG A 93 25.00 15.61 -7.21
N GLY A 94 25.73 14.80 -6.45
CA GLY A 94 26.39 15.24 -5.22
C GLY A 94 25.48 15.31 -4.00
N GLY A 95 24.21 14.85 -4.09
CA GLY A 95 23.34 14.71 -2.94
C GLY A 95 23.88 13.66 -1.96
N ARG A 96 23.61 13.86 -0.68
CA ARG A 96 23.95 12.90 0.40
C ARG A 96 22.68 12.51 1.11
N LEU A 97 22.41 11.22 1.13
CA LEU A 97 21.28 10.62 1.83
C LEU A 97 21.86 9.57 2.80
N ASP A 98 21.23 9.43 3.93
CA ASP A 98 21.53 8.37 4.92
C ASP A 98 20.26 7.54 5.13
N THR A 99 19.30 8.10 5.81
CA THR A 99 17.98 7.50 6.00
C THR A 99 16.94 8.33 5.26
N VAL A 100 16.14 7.68 4.44
CA VAL A 100 15.00 8.30 3.77
C VAL A 100 13.72 7.90 4.51
N THR A 101 12.92 8.90 4.88
CA THR A 101 11.61 8.73 5.52
C THR A 101 10.53 9.12 4.55
N ILE A 102 9.51 8.28 4.45
CA ILE A 102 8.33 8.49 3.63
C ILE A 102 7.10 8.41 4.54
N ASP A 103 6.41 9.51 4.72
CA ASP A 103 5.09 9.56 5.37
C ASP A 103 4.01 9.44 4.31
N ILE A 104 3.08 8.49 4.48
CA ILE A 104 2.11 8.08 3.46
C ILE A 104 0.71 8.14 4.05
N ALA A 105 -0.21 8.83 3.38
CA ALA A 105 -1.64 8.80 3.67
C ALA A 105 -2.31 7.77 2.74
N ILE A 106 -2.85 6.70 3.31
CA ILE A 106 -3.44 5.56 2.61
C ILE A 106 -4.94 5.60 2.83
N LEU A 107 -5.74 5.52 1.76
CA LEU A 107 -7.19 5.40 1.81
C LEU A 107 -7.62 3.96 2.10
N GLY A 108 -8.84 3.77 2.58
CA GLY A 108 -9.37 2.46 2.92
C GLY A 108 -9.46 1.48 1.74
N ASP A 109 -9.45 1.97 0.51
CA ASP A 109 -9.39 1.16 -0.71
C ASP A 109 -7.96 0.70 -1.07
N GLY A 110 -6.96 1.08 -0.27
CA GLY A 110 -5.55 0.75 -0.48
C GLY A 110 -4.80 1.70 -1.41
N SER A 111 -5.43 2.74 -1.93
CA SER A 111 -4.76 3.74 -2.75
C SER A 111 -4.02 4.77 -1.91
N VAL A 112 -2.97 5.39 -2.49
CA VAL A 112 -2.24 6.48 -1.84
C VAL A 112 -2.90 7.82 -2.17
N GLN A 113 -3.27 8.57 -1.13
CA GLN A 113 -3.83 9.91 -1.26
C GLN A 113 -2.75 10.99 -1.26
N GLY A 114 -1.70 10.80 -0.47
CA GLY A 114 -0.63 11.77 -0.34
C GLY A 114 0.63 11.17 0.26
N ALA A 115 1.78 11.81 -0.02
CA ALA A 115 3.05 11.39 0.55
C ALA A 115 3.99 12.57 0.77
N THR A 116 4.80 12.49 1.83
CA THR A 116 5.89 13.42 2.11
C THR A 116 7.18 12.64 2.26
N VAL A 117 8.23 13.07 1.57
CA VAL A 117 9.55 12.42 1.52
C VAL A 117 10.60 13.35 2.09
N ALA A 118 11.45 12.86 2.98
CA ALA A 118 12.58 13.58 3.57
C ALA A 118 13.73 12.61 3.92
N PRO A 119 15.00 13.04 3.87
CA PRO A 119 15.52 14.28 3.26
C PRO A 119 15.59 14.19 1.73
N GLY A 120 16.32 15.07 1.10
CA GLY A 120 16.67 15.04 -0.32
C GLY A 120 16.25 16.28 -1.09
N SER A 121 16.76 16.40 -2.32
CA SER A 121 16.41 17.50 -3.23
C SER A 121 14.94 17.43 -3.65
N LYS A 122 14.39 18.56 -4.15
CA LYS A 122 13.03 18.59 -4.70
C LYS A 122 12.83 17.55 -5.81
N ARG A 123 13.86 17.30 -6.63
CA ARG A 123 13.82 16.31 -7.70
C ARG A 123 13.78 14.88 -7.16
N PHE A 124 14.61 14.59 -6.16
CA PHE A 124 14.62 13.30 -5.47
C PHE A 124 13.26 12.99 -4.85
N ARG A 125 12.73 13.94 -4.07
CA ARG A 125 11.41 13.78 -3.43
C ARG A 125 10.30 13.50 -4.45
N ARG A 126 10.28 14.23 -5.56
CA ARG A 126 9.30 14.01 -6.64
C ARG A 126 9.46 12.61 -7.28
N CYS A 127 10.70 12.15 -7.45
CA CYS A 127 10.98 10.82 -8.00
C CYS A 127 10.41 9.72 -7.09
N ILE A 128 10.70 9.78 -5.78
CA ILE A 128 10.16 8.83 -4.80
C ILE A 128 8.63 8.91 -4.73
N THR A 129 8.06 10.12 -4.67
CA THR A 129 6.61 10.32 -4.59
C THR A 129 5.88 9.68 -5.79
N GLY A 130 6.44 9.80 -7.00
CA GLY A 130 5.87 9.16 -8.19
C GLY A 130 5.85 7.63 -8.11
N LEU A 131 6.86 7.01 -7.50
CA LEU A 131 6.88 5.55 -7.29
C LEU A 131 5.91 5.12 -6.18
N VAL A 132 5.73 5.96 -5.15
CA VAL A 132 4.78 5.70 -4.06
C VAL A 132 3.33 5.82 -4.53
N GLU A 133 3.05 6.69 -5.50
CA GLU A 133 1.71 6.85 -6.10
C GLU A 133 1.19 5.55 -6.71
N ASP A 134 2.09 4.72 -7.24
CA ASP A 134 1.75 3.44 -7.85
C ASP A 134 1.55 2.30 -6.84
N ALA A 135 1.88 2.51 -5.56
CA ALA A 135 1.70 1.50 -4.53
C ALA A 135 0.21 1.18 -4.31
N ARG A 136 -0.07 -0.10 -4.06
CA ARG A 136 -1.43 -0.60 -3.82
C ARG A 136 -1.44 -1.47 -2.58
N PHE A 137 -1.94 -0.89 -1.51
CA PHE A 137 -2.05 -1.55 -0.22
C PHE A 137 -3.30 -2.44 -0.15
N PRO A 138 -3.34 -3.45 0.73
CA PRO A 138 -4.58 -4.16 1.03
C PRO A 138 -5.68 -3.20 1.50
N THR A 139 -6.94 -3.51 1.20
CA THR A 139 -8.09 -2.73 1.67
C THR A 139 -8.29 -2.90 3.17
N PHE A 140 -8.79 -1.85 3.84
CA PHE A 140 -9.09 -1.85 5.27
C PHE A 140 -10.34 -1.01 5.57
N SER A 141 -10.93 -1.16 6.75
CA SER A 141 -12.24 -0.56 7.05
C SER A 141 -12.20 0.89 7.50
N ALA A 142 -11.06 1.40 7.97
CA ALA A 142 -10.95 2.83 8.25
C ALA A 142 -10.96 3.63 6.93
N PRO A 143 -11.54 4.84 6.92
CA PRO A 143 -11.58 5.66 5.70
C PRO A 143 -10.19 6.08 5.22
N ARG A 144 -9.24 6.24 6.13
CA ARG A 144 -7.84 6.56 5.87
C ARG A 144 -6.96 6.19 7.05
N MET A 145 -5.67 5.93 6.79
CA MET A 145 -4.63 5.83 7.82
C MET A 145 -3.35 6.54 7.36
N GLY A 146 -2.54 6.95 8.34
CA GLY A 146 -1.17 7.38 8.13
C GLY A 146 -0.19 6.23 8.38
N ALA A 147 0.85 6.15 7.57
CA ALA A 147 1.95 5.20 7.75
C ALA A 147 3.30 5.89 7.53
N ARG A 148 4.34 5.38 8.19
CA ARG A 148 5.72 5.81 7.97
C ARG A 148 6.56 4.63 7.52
N TYR A 149 7.27 4.81 6.41
CA TYR A 149 8.26 3.88 5.91
C TYR A 149 9.65 4.52 5.90
N GLN A 150 10.68 3.76 6.25
CA GLN A 150 12.05 4.24 6.27
C GLN A 150 12.98 3.21 5.64
N PHE A 151 13.97 3.70 4.88
CA PHE A 151 15.04 2.85 4.37
C PHE A 151 16.39 3.58 4.41
N HIS A 152 17.46 2.80 4.54
CA HIS A 152 18.82 3.30 4.52
C HIS A 152 19.40 3.25 3.11
N THR A 153 20.22 4.21 2.77
CA THR A 153 20.81 4.35 1.42
C THR A 153 22.29 4.00 1.35
N SER A 154 22.90 3.69 2.50
CA SER A 154 24.31 3.27 2.65
C SER A 154 24.43 1.78 2.85
#